data_861d088792f4bc28282b20f9766b2210
#
_entry.id   861d088792f4bc28282b20f9766b2210
#
_cell.length_a   1.000
_cell.length_b   1.000
_cell.length_c   1.000
_cell.angle_alpha   90.00
_cell.angle_beta   90.00
_cell.angle_gamma   90.00
#
_symmetry.space_group_name_H-M   'P 1'
#
loop_
_entity.id
_entity.type
_entity.pdbx_description
1 polymer ?
#
loop_
_entity_poly.entity_id
_entity_poly.type
_entity_poly.pdbx_seq_one_letter_code
_entity_poly.pdbx_strand_id
1 'polypeptide(L)'
;MKNIFPAIWAESLKIYRSKILWITILAFMFIPFMMGVLMFVVKNPEFSSKLGMIGTKAAMLRFGDVDWQTYFGLLNQIIAGVGLIGFAFVTAWVFGREYSDRTVKDLLALPTPRSSIVLSKFIVVAIWCVLLSFFLFTFGLIVGGILQLPGWSSEIAFYSAYIFMVTFLLTILLCTPVAFFASCGRGYLPPIGFAILTLMIAQFTGLVGLGPYFPWGIPILFSSATETESEPLEMVSYIILFFTSIFGLIGTFVWWCYADQY
;
A
#
# COMPACT_ATOMS: atom_id res chain seq x y z
N MET A 1 17.96 23.43 7.09
CA MET A 1 16.75 22.86 7.72
C MET A 1 15.59 23.86 7.95
N LYS A 2 15.84 25.21 7.92
CA LYS A 2 14.77 26.23 8.16
C LYS A 2 13.59 26.21 7.17
N ASN A 3 13.71 25.60 5.98
CA ASN A 3 12.71 25.69 4.93
C ASN A 3 11.89 24.38 4.72
N ILE A 4 12.08 23.37 5.60
CA ILE A 4 11.41 22.07 5.43
C ILE A 4 9.92 22.14 5.84
N PHE A 5 9.61 22.83 6.93
CA PHE A 5 8.23 22.98 7.42
C PHE A 5 7.31 23.70 6.42
N PRO A 6 7.72 24.86 5.83
CA PRO A 6 6.93 25.48 4.78
C PRO A 6 6.72 24.58 3.55
N ALA A 7 7.73 23.77 3.16
CA ALA A 7 7.62 22.84 2.06
C ALA A 7 6.62 21.71 2.36
N ILE A 8 6.68 21.09 3.55
CA ILE A 8 5.71 20.09 3.99
C ILE A 8 4.30 20.67 4.02
N TRP A 9 4.15 21.88 4.58
CA TRP A 9 2.86 22.56 4.66
C TRP A 9 2.26 22.80 3.27
N ALA A 10 3.08 23.31 2.34
CA ALA A 10 2.65 23.56 0.96
C ALA A 10 2.20 22.26 0.25
N GLU A 11 2.98 21.17 0.38
CA GLU A 11 2.62 19.86 -0.18
C GLU A 11 1.36 19.28 0.49
N SER A 12 1.23 19.38 1.80
CA SER A 12 0.04 18.93 2.54
C SER A 12 -1.22 19.70 2.12
N LEU A 13 -1.10 21.00 1.88
CA LEU A 13 -2.22 21.84 1.44
C LEU A 13 -2.69 21.46 0.01
N LYS A 14 -1.75 21.08 -0.88
CA LYS A 14 -2.09 20.58 -2.22
C LYS A 14 -2.94 19.30 -2.12
N ILE A 15 -2.59 18.40 -1.21
CA ILE A 15 -3.32 17.13 -0.98
C ILE A 15 -4.70 17.43 -0.39
N TYR A 16 -4.76 18.23 0.67
CA TYR A 16 -6.02 18.54 1.35
C TYR A 16 -7.07 19.18 0.42
N ARG A 17 -6.62 20.04 -0.48
CA ARG A 17 -7.49 20.68 -1.49
C ARG A 17 -7.83 19.78 -2.68
N SER A 18 -7.18 18.62 -2.78
CA SER A 18 -7.39 17.66 -3.87
C SER A 18 -8.57 16.73 -3.55
N LYS A 19 -9.39 16.44 -4.55
CA LYS A 19 -10.43 15.40 -4.46
C LYS A 19 -9.84 13.99 -4.32
N ILE A 20 -8.57 13.82 -4.70
CA ILE A 20 -7.90 12.50 -4.73
C ILE A 20 -7.73 11.94 -3.32
N LEU A 21 -7.49 12.79 -2.31
CA LEU A 21 -7.43 12.36 -0.91
C LEU A 21 -8.72 11.61 -0.51
N TRP A 22 -9.86 12.20 -0.78
CA TRP A 22 -11.16 11.61 -0.43
C TRP A 22 -11.47 10.35 -1.24
N ILE A 23 -11.14 10.36 -2.54
CA ILE A 23 -11.31 9.20 -3.41
C ILE A 23 -10.47 8.02 -2.91
N THR A 24 -9.21 8.25 -2.53
CA THR A 24 -8.34 7.19 -2.01
C THR A 24 -8.80 6.66 -0.67
N ILE A 25 -9.25 7.53 0.24
CA ILE A 25 -9.83 7.10 1.54
C ILE A 25 -11.07 6.23 1.30
N LEU A 26 -12.00 6.66 0.45
CA LEU A 26 -13.20 5.87 0.11
C LEU A 26 -12.83 4.53 -0.53
N ALA A 27 -11.85 4.50 -1.43
CA ALA A 27 -11.38 3.27 -2.05
C ALA A 27 -10.81 2.28 -1.01
N PHE A 28 -10.00 2.78 -0.06
CA PHE A 28 -9.43 1.95 0.99
C PHE A 28 -10.48 1.46 2.01
N MET A 29 -11.50 2.26 2.30
CA MET A 29 -12.64 1.83 3.15
C MET A 29 -13.56 0.83 2.42
N PHE A 30 -13.67 0.94 1.10
CA PHE A 30 -14.51 0.03 0.31
C PHE A 30 -13.97 -1.41 0.32
N ILE A 31 -12.67 -1.61 0.45
CA ILE A 31 -12.05 -2.93 0.46
C ILE A 31 -12.54 -3.80 1.64
N PRO A 32 -12.37 -3.39 2.91
CA PRO A 32 -12.86 -4.17 4.04
C PRO A 32 -14.39 -4.29 4.05
N PHE A 33 -15.12 -3.32 3.48
CA PHE A 33 -16.56 -3.45 3.27
C PHE A 33 -16.90 -4.62 2.34
N MET A 34 -16.25 -4.71 1.20
CA MET A 34 -16.45 -5.84 0.26
C MET A 34 -16.05 -7.18 0.87
N MET A 35 -14.96 -7.20 1.65
CA MET A 35 -14.55 -8.39 2.42
C MET A 35 -15.65 -8.80 3.41
N GLY A 36 -16.22 -7.84 4.13
CA GLY A 36 -17.32 -8.09 5.04
C GLY A 36 -18.56 -8.67 4.34
N VAL A 37 -18.91 -8.13 3.17
CA VAL A 37 -20.02 -8.67 2.37
C VAL A 37 -19.73 -10.10 1.97
N LEU A 38 -18.52 -10.44 1.51
CA LEU A 38 -18.14 -11.80 1.17
C LEU A 38 -18.25 -12.75 2.37
N MET A 39 -17.70 -12.34 3.52
CA MET A 39 -17.79 -13.11 4.77
C MET A 39 -19.27 -13.31 5.21
N PHE A 40 -20.11 -12.29 5.06
CA PHE A 40 -21.53 -12.36 5.37
C PHE A 40 -22.23 -13.41 4.48
N VAL A 41 -21.94 -13.42 3.17
CA VAL A 41 -22.51 -14.38 2.22
C VAL A 41 -22.09 -15.81 2.57
N VAL A 42 -20.82 -16.02 2.95
CA VAL A 42 -20.31 -17.33 3.35
C VAL A 42 -20.94 -17.79 4.67
N LYS A 43 -21.13 -16.87 5.63
CA LYS A 43 -21.73 -17.14 6.95
C LYS A 43 -23.21 -17.53 6.86
N ASN A 44 -23.94 -17.07 5.82
CA ASN A 44 -25.38 -17.27 5.68
C ASN A 44 -25.73 -18.08 4.41
N PRO A 45 -25.77 -19.44 4.48
CA PRO A 45 -26.04 -20.30 3.32
C PRO A 45 -27.40 -20.05 2.67
N GLU A 46 -28.42 -19.67 3.46
CA GLU A 46 -29.75 -19.35 2.94
C GLU A 46 -29.72 -18.09 2.06
N PHE A 47 -28.96 -17.09 2.45
CA PHE A 47 -28.78 -15.87 1.66
C PHE A 47 -27.92 -16.16 0.42
N SER A 48 -26.89 -16.98 0.57
CA SER A 48 -26.05 -17.46 -0.53
C SER A 48 -26.86 -18.18 -1.61
N SER A 49 -27.80 -19.05 -1.24
CA SER A 49 -28.65 -19.78 -2.19
C SER A 49 -29.56 -18.82 -2.97
N LYS A 50 -30.07 -17.74 -2.36
CA LYS A 50 -30.89 -16.73 -3.03
C LYS A 50 -30.11 -15.89 -4.06
N LEU A 51 -28.80 -15.77 -3.90
CA LEU A 51 -27.92 -15.07 -4.84
C LEU A 51 -27.53 -15.92 -6.08
N GLY A 52 -28.00 -17.15 -6.17
CA GLY A 52 -27.78 -18.03 -7.33
C GLY A 52 -26.29 -18.28 -7.59
N MET A 53 -25.82 -18.04 -8.83
CA MET A 53 -24.42 -18.28 -9.22
C MET A 53 -23.40 -17.45 -8.43
N ILE A 54 -23.73 -16.27 -7.98
CA ILE A 54 -22.82 -15.40 -7.20
C ILE A 54 -22.60 -16.02 -5.81
N GLY A 55 -23.66 -16.49 -5.16
CA GLY A 55 -23.57 -17.14 -3.86
C GLY A 55 -22.79 -18.47 -3.94
N THR A 56 -23.02 -19.27 -4.98
CA THR A 56 -22.28 -20.52 -5.20
C THR A 56 -20.78 -20.27 -5.42
N LYS A 57 -20.42 -19.25 -6.20
CA LYS A 57 -19.02 -18.88 -6.42
C LYS A 57 -18.38 -18.32 -5.16
N ALA A 58 -19.10 -17.49 -4.38
CA ALA A 58 -18.60 -16.99 -3.10
C ALA A 58 -18.34 -18.12 -2.09
N ALA A 59 -19.21 -19.13 -2.04
CA ALA A 59 -19.01 -20.31 -1.21
C ALA A 59 -17.86 -21.22 -1.70
N MET A 60 -17.55 -21.21 -3.01
CA MET A 60 -16.39 -21.91 -3.57
C MET A 60 -15.04 -21.22 -3.30
N LEU A 61 -15.07 -19.92 -3.03
CA LEU A 61 -13.89 -19.22 -2.53
C LEU A 61 -13.65 -19.71 -1.09
N ARG A 62 -12.79 -20.72 -0.95
CA ARG A 62 -12.40 -21.26 0.37
C ARG A 62 -11.53 -20.23 1.09
N PHE A 63 -12.14 -19.28 1.77
CA PHE A 63 -11.43 -18.30 2.64
C PHE A 63 -11.04 -18.87 4.01
N GLY A 64 -11.16 -20.20 4.23
CA GLY A 64 -11.03 -20.80 5.54
C GLY A 64 -12.30 -20.67 6.38
N ASP A 65 -12.16 -20.76 7.70
CA ASP A 65 -13.27 -20.58 8.63
C ASP A 65 -13.69 -19.09 8.69
N VAL A 66 -14.98 -18.85 8.95
CA VAL A 66 -15.52 -17.49 9.06
C VAL A 66 -15.30 -17.00 10.50
N ASP A 67 -14.06 -16.66 10.81
CA ASP A 67 -13.62 -16.20 12.12
C ASP A 67 -12.74 -14.94 12.05
N TRP A 68 -12.38 -14.39 13.21
CA TRP A 68 -11.53 -13.23 13.29
C TRP A 68 -10.11 -13.47 12.79
N GLN A 69 -9.58 -14.68 12.97
CA GLN A 69 -8.21 -15.00 12.56
C GLN A 69 -8.09 -14.94 11.03
N THR A 70 -8.98 -15.63 10.31
CA THR A 70 -9.04 -15.59 8.85
C THR A 70 -9.30 -14.18 8.32
N TYR A 71 -10.21 -13.43 8.96
CA TYR A 71 -10.52 -12.07 8.55
C TYR A 71 -9.31 -11.14 8.66
N PHE A 72 -8.55 -11.23 9.75
CA PHE A 72 -7.31 -10.46 9.91
C PHE A 72 -6.23 -10.89 8.91
N GLY A 73 -6.08 -12.18 8.65
CA GLY A 73 -5.16 -12.68 7.63
C GLY A 73 -5.44 -12.05 6.27
N LEU A 74 -6.71 -12.03 5.87
CA LEU A 74 -7.12 -11.39 4.62
C LEU A 74 -6.85 -9.87 4.61
N LEU A 75 -7.07 -9.15 5.72
CA LEU A 75 -6.71 -7.72 5.82
C LEU A 75 -5.21 -7.50 5.67
N ASN A 76 -4.39 -8.38 6.24
CA ASN A 76 -2.93 -8.33 6.13
C ASN A 76 -2.47 -8.58 4.68
N GLN A 77 -3.08 -9.53 3.97
CA GLN A 77 -2.79 -9.78 2.56
C GLN A 77 -3.23 -8.61 1.66
N ILE A 78 -4.35 -7.96 1.98
CA ILE A 78 -4.84 -6.79 1.25
C ILE A 78 -3.85 -5.64 1.33
N ILE A 79 -3.29 -5.33 2.51
CA ILE A 79 -2.33 -4.23 2.64
C ILE A 79 -1.04 -4.52 1.87
N ALA A 80 -0.62 -5.77 1.79
CA ALA A 80 0.55 -6.17 1.01
C ALA A 80 0.35 -6.05 -0.51
N GLY A 81 -0.82 -6.43 -1.02
CA GLY A 81 -1.12 -6.43 -2.46
C GLY A 81 -1.81 -5.14 -2.92
N VAL A 82 -3.07 -4.96 -2.53
CA VAL A 82 -3.88 -3.80 -2.95
C VAL A 82 -3.34 -2.50 -2.35
N GLY A 83 -2.82 -2.56 -1.10
CA GLY A 83 -2.16 -1.44 -0.45
C GLY A 83 -0.96 -0.95 -1.25
N LEU A 84 -0.14 -1.85 -1.79
CA LEU A 84 0.99 -1.50 -2.65
C LEU A 84 0.55 -0.66 -3.86
N ILE A 85 -0.51 -1.07 -4.57
CA ILE A 85 -1.04 -0.34 -5.72
C ILE A 85 -1.55 1.05 -5.28
N GLY A 86 -2.29 1.11 -4.18
CA GLY A 86 -2.82 2.36 -3.65
C GLY A 86 -1.72 3.33 -3.23
N PHE A 87 -0.69 2.85 -2.54
CA PHE A 87 0.46 3.66 -2.15
C PHE A 87 1.32 4.09 -3.34
N ALA A 88 1.46 3.22 -4.35
CA ALA A 88 2.09 3.57 -5.61
C ALA A 88 1.32 4.68 -6.34
N PHE A 89 -0.02 4.62 -6.33
CA PHE A 89 -0.87 5.67 -6.89
C PHE A 89 -0.68 7.01 -6.17
N VAL A 90 -0.69 7.01 -4.83
CA VAL A 90 -0.42 8.20 -4.01
C VAL A 90 0.96 8.76 -4.33
N THR A 91 1.98 7.91 -4.38
CA THR A 91 3.36 8.29 -4.68
C THR A 91 3.49 8.85 -6.10
N ALA A 92 2.88 8.18 -7.08
CA ALA A 92 2.83 8.64 -8.46
C ALA A 92 2.17 10.01 -8.58
N TRP A 93 1.09 10.25 -7.84
CA TRP A 93 0.40 11.54 -7.84
C TRP A 93 1.26 12.65 -7.21
N VAL A 94 1.89 12.40 -6.06
CA VAL A 94 2.70 13.42 -5.36
C VAL A 94 3.95 13.79 -6.16
N PHE A 95 4.62 12.82 -6.80
CA PHE A 95 5.85 13.06 -7.56
C PHE A 95 5.60 13.38 -9.04
N GLY A 96 4.56 12.82 -9.65
CA GLY A 96 4.26 13.01 -11.08
C GLY A 96 3.43 14.26 -11.39
N ARG A 97 2.73 14.83 -10.40
CA ARG A 97 1.81 15.96 -10.59
C ARG A 97 2.47 17.16 -11.22
N GLU A 98 3.63 17.59 -10.69
CA GLU A 98 4.30 18.78 -11.22
C GLU A 98 4.73 18.63 -12.68
N TYR A 99 5.08 17.42 -13.09
CA TYR A 99 5.41 17.13 -14.49
C TYR A 99 4.15 17.19 -15.37
N SER A 100 3.05 16.61 -14.91
CA SER A 100 1.78 16.60 -15.62
C SER A 100 1.17 18.00 -15.75
N ASP A 101 1.26 18.80 -14.69
CA ASP A 101 0.75 20.17 -14.63
C ASP A 101 1.76 21.18 -15.22
N ARG A 102 2.96 20.74 -15.63
CA ARG A 102 4.07 21.56 -16.17
C ARG A 102 4.56 22.65 -15.21
N THR A 103 4.40 22.43 -13.90
CA THR A 103 4.76 23.39 -12.84
C THR A 103 6.15 23.12 -12.23
N VAL A 104 6.90 22.14 -12.73
CA VAL A 104 8.23 21.78 -12.24
C VAL A 104 9.17 22.99 -12.26
N LYS A 105 9.17 23.77 -13.35
CA LYS A 105 10.05 24.95 -13.50
C LYS A 105 9.73 26.01 -12.44
N ASP A 106 8.45 26.27 -12.18
CA ASP A 106 8.01 27.24 -11.16
C ASP A 106 8.41 26.77 -9.76
N LEU A 107 8.28 25.46 -9.49
CA LEU A 107 8.68 24.88 -8.21
C LEU A 107 10.20 24.99 -7.98
N LEU A 108 11.00 24.79 -9.04
CA LEU A 108 12.47 24.87 -8.97
C LEU A 108 12.99 26.30 -8.95
N ALA A 109 12.19 27.31 -9.34
CA ALA A 109 12.51 28.72 -9.22
C ALA A 109 12.35 29.27 -7.80
N LEU A 110 11.72 28.51 -6.89
CA LEU A 110 11.56 28.90 -5.49
C LEU A 110 12.92 28.90 -4.75
N PRO A 111 13.13 29.81 -3.77
CA PRO A 111 14.36 29.85 -2.96
C PRO A 111 14.41 28.72 -1.92
N THR A 112 13.96 27.52 -2.29
CA THR A 112 13.92 26.35 -1.43
C THR A 112 14.88 25.29 -1.98
N PRO A 113 15.75 24.69 -1.16
CA PRO A 113 16.65 23.63 -1.63
C PRO A 113 15.86 22.46 -2.24
N ARG A 114 16.30 21.98 -3.40
CA ARG A 114 15.66 20.86 -4.10
C ARG A 114 15.53 19.61 -3.22
N SER A 115 16.53 19.34 -2.38
CA SER A 115 16.50 18.26 -1.39
C SER A 115 15.36 18.40 -0.38
N SER A 116 15.05 19.63 0.05
CA SER A 116 13.93 19.89 0.98
C SER A 116 12.57 19.64 0.31
N ILE A 117 12.46 19.95 -1.00
CA ILE A 117 11.25 19.67 -1.79
C ILE A 117 11.03 18.15 -1.89
N VAL A 118 12.07 17.39 -2.25
CA VAL A 118 11.98 15.93 -2.34
C VAL A 118 11.63 15.30 -1.01
N LEU A 119 12.31 15.73 0.07
CA LEU A 119 12.06 15.21 1.40
C LEU A 119 10.64 15.52 1.89
N SER A 120 10.12 16.73 1.61
CA SER A 120 8.73 17.07 1.94
C SER A 120 7.72 16.19 1.23
N LYS A 121 7.96 15.82 -0.05
CA LYS A 121 7.12 14.91 -0.81
C LYS A 121 7.10 13.50 -0.20
N PHE A 122 8.26 12.95 0.18
CA PHE A 122 8.32 11.64 0.85
C PHE A 122 7.60 11.66 2.20
N ILE A 123 7.78 12.70 3.01
CA ILE A 123 7.08 12.83 4.31
C ILE A 123 5.56 12.86 4.10
N VAL A 124 5.10 13.64 3.13
CA VAL A 124 3.67 13.76 2.83
C VAL A 124 3.09 12.46 2.29
N VAL A 125 3.81 11.74 1.42
CA VAL A 125 3.42 10.39 0.97
C VAL A 125 3.32 9.44 2.18
N ALA A 126 4.31 9.45 3.07
CA ALA A 126 4.31 8.59 4.25
C ALA A 126 3.08 8.88 5.15
N ILE A 127 2.80 10.15 5.44
CA ILE A 127 1.63 10.55 6.24
C ILE A 127 0.33 10.09 5.57
N TRP A 128 0.22 10.26 4.25
CA TRP A 128 -0.99 9.85 3.52
C TRP A 128 -1.17 8.33 3.54
N CYS A 129 -0.11 7.56 3.30
CA CYS A 129 -0.15 6.10 3.37
C CYS A 129 -0.51 5.59 4.78
N VAL A 130 0.02 6.24 5.84
CA VAL A 130 -0.36 5.96 7.25
C VAL A 130 -1.85 6.19 7.46
N LEU A 131 -2.39 7.30 6.98
CA LEU A 131 -3.83 7.60 7.07
C LEU A 131 -4.68 6.54 6.36
N LEU A 132 -4.31 6.16 5.15
CA LEU A 132 -5.04 5.13 4.39
C LEU A 132 -5.03 3.78 5.10
N SER A 133 -3.88 3.37 5.62
CA SER A 133 -3.74 2.12 6.38
C SER A 133 -4.53 2.14 7.68
N PHE A 134 -4.52 3.27 8.38
CA PHE A 134 -5.32 3.47 9.58
C PHE A 134 -6.81 3.33 9.30
N PHE A 135 -7.32 3.98 8.24
CA PHE A 135 -8.72 3.85 7.84
C PHE A 135 -9.06 2.42 7.42
N LEU A 136 -8.20 1.76 6.65
CA LEU A 136 -8.42 0.37 6.23
C LEU A 136 -8.54 -0.55 7.44
N PHE A 137 -7.58 -0.49 8.37
CA PHE A 137 -7.57 -1.36 9.54
C PHE A 137 -8.73 -1.07 10.49
N THR A 138 -8.98 0.21 10.81
CA THR A 138 -10.06 0.61 11.73
C THR A 138 -11.42 0.26 11.15
N PHE A 139 -11.65 0.53 9.86
CA PHE A 139 -12.90 0.18 9.21
C PHE A 139 -13.06 -1.34 9.10
N GLY A 140 -11.96 -2.08 8.88
CA GLY A 140 -11.94 -3.53 8.96
C GLY A 140 -12.41 -4.05 10.32
N LEU A 141 -11.91 -3.50 11.43
CA LEU A 141 -12.36 -3.86 12.77
C LEU A 141 -13.86 -3.59 12.97
N ILE A 142 -14.37 -2.45 12.50
CA ILE A 142 -15.79 -2.11 12.59
C ILE A 142 -16.64 -3.11 11.83
N VAL A 143 -16.26 -3.45 10.59
CA VAL A 143 -16.98 -4.41 9.75
C VAL A 143 -16.97 -5.80 10.37
N GLY A 144 -15.83 -6.29 10.87
CA GLY A 144 -15.74 -7.58 11.56
C GLY A 144 -16.60 -7.63 12.82
N GLY A 145 -16.65 -6.52 13.59
CA GLY A 145 -17.53 -6.39 14.77
C GLY A 145 -19.02 -6.42 14.42
N ILE A 146 -19.44 -5.74 13.35
CA ILE A 146 -20.84 -5.76 12.87
C ILE A 146 -21.24 -7.17 12.44
N LEU A 147 -20.34 -7.93 11.82
CA LEU A 147 -20.59 -9.31 11.40
C LEU A 147 -20.61 -10.30 12.57
N GLN A 148 -20.25 -9.88 13.77
CA GLN A 148 -20.16 -10.75 14.95
C GLN A 148 -19.37 -12.03 14.63
N LEU A 149 -18.15 -11.86 14.10
CA LEU A 149 -17.29 -12.99 13.79
C LEU A 149 -16.90 -13.71 15.07
N PRO A 150 -16.92 -15.07 15.09
CA PRO A 150 -16.47 -15.83 16.26
C PRO A 150 -14.95 -15.75 16.43
N GLY A 151 -14.45 -16.17 17.60
CA GLY A 151 -13.02 -16.29 17.86
C GLY A 151 -12.30 -14.97 18.17
N TRP A 152 -13.02 -13.93 18.63
CA TRP A 152 -12.36 -12.71 19.09
C TRP A 152 -11.51 -12.97 20.33
N SER A 153 -10.25 -12.62 20.26
CA SER A 153 -9.34 -12.56 21.40
C SER A 153 -8.44 -11.33 21.26
N SER A 154 -8.13 -10.70 22.38
CA SER A 154 -7.21 -9.55 22.38
C SER A 154 -5.81 -9.94 21.90
N GLU A 155 -5.37 -11.17 22.16
CA GLU A 155 -4.10 -11.70 21.70
C GLU A 155 -4.05 -11.78 20.16
N ILE A 156 -5.07 -12.36 19.53
CA ILE A 156 -5.19 -12.43 18.07
C ILE A 156 -5.22 -11.02 17.47
N ALA A 157 -5.98 -10.10 18.08
CA ALA A 157 -6.08 -8.73 17.59
C ALA A 157 -4.74 -7.98 17.65
N PHE A 158 -3.98 -8.09 18.76
CA PHE A 158 -2.67 -7.46 18.88
C PHE A 158 -1.64 -8.08 17.94
N TYR A 159 -1.63 -9.40 17.82
CA TYR A 159 -0.74 -10.10 16.89
C TYR A 159 -1.02 -9.70 15.44
N SER A 160 -2.28 -9.69 15.04
CA SER A 160 -2.69 -9.29 13.69
C SER A 160 -2.39 -7.82 13.40
N ALA A 161 -2.57 -6.93 14.39
CA ALA A 161 -2.18 -5.53 14.27
C ALA A 161 -0.66 -5.36 14.10
N TYR A 162 0.14 -6.18 14.79
CA TYR A 162 1.59 -6.21 14.62
C TYR A 162 1.96 -6.62 13.18
N ILE A 163 1.41 -7.74 12.68
CA ILE A 163 1.64 -8.20 11.30
C ILE A 163 1.22 -7.13 10.29
N PHE A 164 0.04 -6.52 10.49
CA PHE A 164 -0.46 -5.44 9.64
C PHE A 164 0.52 -4.26 9.59
N MET A 165 1.00 -3.82 10.76
CA MET A 165 1.93 -2.70 10.87
C MET A 165 3.26 -2.99 10.18
N VAL A 166 3.83 -4.18 10.38
CA VAL A 166 5.09 -4.57 9.74
C VAL A 166 4.90 -4.67 8.22
N THR A 167 3.82 -5.34 7.77
CA THR A 167 3.49 -5.44 6.33
C THR A 167 3.33 -4.06 5.70
N PHE A 168 2.62 -3.14 6.38
CA PHE A 168 2.50 -1.75 5.96
C PHE A 168 3.87 -1.07 5.81
N LEU A 169 4.76 -1.21 6.82
CA LEU A 169 6.11 -0.62 6.78
C LEU A 169 6.95 -1.18 5.64
N LEU A 170 6.89 -2.48 5.39
CA LEU A 170 7.58 -3.10 4.27
C LEU A 170 7.01 -2.60 2.92
N THR A 171 5.70 -2.44 2.83
CA THR A 171 5.03 -1.97 1.61
C THR A 171 5.33 -0.50 1.30
N ILE A 172 5.35 0.38 2.32
CA ILE A 172 5.65 1.80 2.11
C ILE A 172 7.10 2.04 1.72
N LEU A 173 8.03 1.23 2.20
CA LEU A 173 9.43 1.31 1.77
C LEU A 173 9.59 1.08 0.26
N LEU A 174 8.77 0.21 -0.33
CA LEU A 174 8.75 -0.06 -1.77
C LEU A 174 8.12 1.07 -2.60
N CYS A 175 7.55 2.10 -1.98
CA CYS A 175 7.12 3.31 -2.68
C CYS A 175 8.29 4.19 -3.12
N THR A 176 9.50 4.01 -2.57
CA THR A 176 10.66 4.82 -2.95
C THR A 176 11.13 4.56 -4.38
N PRO A 177 11.22 3.31 -4.91
CA PRO A 177 11.44 3.09 -6.34
C PRO A 177 10.31 3.65 -7.21
N VAL A 178 9.06 3.59 -6.73
CA VAL A 178 7.92 4.16 -7.47
C VAL A 178 8.08 5.68 -7.64
N ALA A 179 8.55 6.39 -6.59
CA ALA A 179 8.84 7.82 -6.65
C ALA A 179 9.94 8.14 -7.68
N PHE A 180 10.96 7.28 -7.77
CA PHE A 180 12.01 7.40 -8.78
C PHE A 180 11.43 7.29 -10.19
N PHE A 181 10.62 6.26 -10.46
CA PHE A 181 9.97 6.09 -11.77
C PHE A 181 8.97 7.20 -12.10
N ALA A 182 8.29 7.77 -11.10
CA ALA A 182 7.43 8.94 -11.28
C ALA A 182 8.22 10.17 -11.73
N SER A 183 9.40 10.35 -11.17
CA SER A 183 10.29 11.48 -11.46
C SER A 183 10.94 11.33 -12.84
N CYS A 184 11.52 10.16 -13.15
CA CYS A 184 12.17 9.88 -14.43
C CYS A 184 11.16 9.81 -15.59
N GLY A 185 10.01 9.21 -15.36
CA GLY A 185 8.95 9.03 -16.37
C GLY A 185 8.11 10.28 -16.60
N ARG A 186 8.35 11.36 -15.84
CA ARG A 186 7.71 12.67 -15.99
C ARG A 186 6.17 12.62 -16.02
N GLY A 187 5.55 11.77 -15.18
CA GLY A 187 4.10 11.64 -15.15
C GLY A 187 3.58 10.52 -14.27
N TYR A 188 2.28 10.23 -14.39
CA TYR A 188 1.58 9.23 -13.56
C TYR A 188 1.67 7.81 -14.10
N LEU A 189 1.70 7.63 -15.42
CA LEU A 189 1.63 6.32 -16.06
C LEU A 189 2.84 5.42 -15.79
N PRO A 190 4.10 5.89 -15.93
CA PRO A 190 5.27 5.03 -15.72
C PRO A 190 5.34 4.43 -14.32
N PRO A 191 5.15 5.18 -13.22
CA PRO A 191 5.21 4.60 -11.88
C PRO A 191 4.07 3.62 -11.59
N ILE A 192 2.86 3.87 -12.12
CA ILE A 192 1.73 2.95 -11.96
C ILE A 192 1.98 1.65 -12.74
N GLY A 193 2.44 1.77 -13.99
CA GLY A 193 2.82 0.61 -14.80
C GLY A 193 3.93 -0.21 -14.14
N PHE A 194 4.94 0.44 -13.58
CA PHE A 194 6.00 -0.20 -12.80
C PHE A 194 5.45 -0.96 -11.59
N ALA A 195 4.56 -0.34 -10.81
CA ALA A 195 3.97 -0.97 -9.62
C ALA A 195 3.12 -2.20 -9.98
N ILE A 196 2.31 -2.12 -11.04
CA ILE A 196 1.51 -3.27 -11.51
C ILE A 196 2.42 -4.39 -12.01
N LEU A 197 3.43 -4.06 -12.80
CA LEU A 197 4.38 -5.03 -13.35
C LEU A 197 5.14 -5.75 -12.23
N THR A 198 5.65 -5.02 -11.24
CA THR A 198 6.36 -5.61 -10.10
C THR A 198 5.44 -6.49 -9.25
N LEU A 199 4.17 -6.12 -9.07
CA LEU A 199 3.19 -6.96 -8.37
C LEU A 199 2.92 -8.26 -9.15
N MET A 200 2.79 -8.18 -10.47
CA MET A 200 2.63 -9.39 -11.30
C MET A 200 3.84 -10.32 -11.18
N ILE A 201 5.06 -9.76 -11.25
CA ILE A 201 6.30 -10.54 -11.06
C ILE A 201 6.33 -11.14 -9.65
N ALA A 202 5.90 -10.41 -8.62
CA ALA A 202 5.83 -10.91 -7.25
C ALA A 202 4.94 -12.17 -7.13
N GLN A 203 3.80 -12.19 -7.82
CA GLN A 203 2.94 -13.37 -7.85
C GLN A 203 3.64 -14.57 -8.53
N PHE A 204 4.29 -14.35 -9.66
CA PHE A 204 5.03 -15.42 -10.34
C PHE A 204 6.21 -15.95 -9.50
N THR A 205 6.99 -15.06 -8.89
CA THR A 205 8.14 -15.46 -8.06
C THR A 205 7.66 -16.21 -6.82
N GLY A 206 6.52 -15.85 -6.26
CA GLY A 206 5.87 -16.60 -5.18
C GLY A 206 5.53 -18.04 -5.56
N LEU A 207 4.97 -18.24 -6.76
CA LEU A 207 4.61 -19.58 -7.25
C LEU A 207 5.84 -20.50 -7.50
N VAL A 208 6.98 -19.91 -7.86
CA VAL A 208 8.22 -20.64 -8.17
C VAL A 208 9.14 -20.79 -6.94
N GLY A 209 8.72 -20.29 -5.77
CA GLY A 209 9.52 -20.32 -4.54
C GLY A 209 10.65 -19.26 -4.48
N LEU A 210 10.70 -18.33 -5.44
CA LEU A 210 11.67 -17.23 -5.48
C LEU A 210 11.15 -15.95 -4.81
N GLY A 211 9.97 -15.99 -4.20
CA GLY A 211 9.33 -14.84 -3.54
C GLY A 211 10.20 -14.16 -2.48
N PRO A 212 10.96 -14.89 -1.63
CA PRO A 212 11.85 -14.29 -0.64
C PRO A 212 12.97 -13.42 -1.20
N TYR A 213 13.36 -13.65 -2.46
CA TYR A 213 14.42 -12.91 -3.15
C TYR A 213 13.92 -11.76 -4.01
N PHE A 214 12.59 -11.60 -4.13
CA PHE A 214 12.00 -10.51 -4.89
C PHE A 214 11.37 -9.47 -3.96
N PRO A 215 11.86 -8.20 -3.96
CA PRO A 215 11.47 -7.20 -2.96
C PRO A 215 9.96 -7.03 -2.78
N TRP A 216 9.19 -7.01 -3.89
CA TRP A 216 7.74 -6.83 -3.86
C TRP A 216 6.97 -8.09 -3.44
N GLY A 217 7.61 -9.26 -3.43
CA GLY A 217 7.05 -10.49 -2.87
C GLY A 217 7.13 -10.56 -1.34
N ILE A 218 8.10 -9.87 -0.74
CA ILE A 218 8.39 -9.96 0.70
C ILE A 218 7.21 -9.53 1.58
N PRO A 219 6.53 -8.37 1.36
CA PRO A 219 5.37 -8.00 2.15
C PRO A 219 4.22 -9.01 2.05
N ILE A 220 4.02 -9.60 0.85
CA ILE A 220 2.98 -10.62 0.60
C ILE A 220 3.28 -11.88 1.41
N LEU A 221 4.52 -12.38 1.35
CA LEU A 221 4.95 -13.55 2.11
C LEU A 221 4.88 -13.30 3.62
N PHE A 222 5.31 -12.14 4.08
CA PHE A 222 5.23 -11.77 5.50
C PHE A 222 3.78 -11.75 6.00
N SER A 223 2.85 -11.21 5.19
CA SER A 223 1.44 -11.13 5.55
C SER A 223 0.76 -12.50 5.62
N SER A 224 1.19 -13.47 4.82
CA SER A 224 0.65 -14.83 4.78
C SER A 224 1.33 -15.82 5.74
N ALA A 225 2.43 -15.44 6.38
CA ALA A 225 3.14 -16.28 7.34
C ALA A 225 2.32 -16.68 8.58
N THR A 226 1.16 -16.04 8.79
CA THR A 226 0.24 -16.36 9.89
C THR A 226 -0.73 -17.50 9.58
N GLU A 227 -0.92 -17.84 8.29
CA GLU A 227 -1.97 -18.79 7.85
C GLU A 227 -1.41 -20.14 7.42
N THR A 228 -0.15 -20.20 7.08
CA THR A 228 0.50 -21.42 6.58
C THR A 228 1.82 -21.64 7.30
N GLU A 229 2.27 -22.92 7.42
CA GLU A 229 3.65 -23.30 7.79
C GLU A 229 4.66 -22.81 6.71
N SER A 230 4.55 -21.55 6.30
CA SER A 230 5.48 -20.94 5.36
C SER A 230 6.83 -20.75 6.05
N GLU A 231 7.90 -21.11 5.37
CA GLU A 231 9.25 -20.89 5.84
C GLU A 231 9.44 -19.42 6.25
N PRO A 232 10.04 -19.16 7.43
CA PRO A 232 10.27 -17.80 7.89
C PRO A 232 11.15 -17.06 6.88
N LEU A 233 10.81 -15.81 6.60
CA LEU A 233 11.63 -14.96 5.75
C LEU A 233 13.03 -14.83 6.33
N GLU A 234 14.04 -15.15 5.54
CA GLU A 234 15.42 -15.02 5.93
C GLU A 234 15.86 -13.55 6.01
N MET A 235 16.92 -13.27 6.76
CA MET A 235 17.49 -11.93 6.87
C MET A 235 17.87 -11.33 5.50
N VAL A 236 18.23 -12.17 4.53
CA VAL A 236 18.57 -11.80 3.15
C VAL A 236 17.39 -11.06 2.48
N SER A 237 16.15 -11.51 2.69
CA SER A 237 14.96 -10.87 2.12
C SER A 237 14.83 -9.41 2.57
N TYR A 238 14.97 -9.17 3.88
CA TYR A 238 14.90 -7.80 4.42
C TYR A 238 16.05 -6.92 3.91
N ILE A 239 17.24 -7.47 3.75
CA ILE A 239 18.40 -6.77 3.20
C ILE A 239 18.12 -6.36 1.74
N ILE A 240 17.59 -7.26 0.90
CA ILE A 240 17.25 -6.98 -0.49
C ILE A 240 16.20 -5.86 -0.57
N LEU A 241 15.14 -5.94 0.24
CA LEU A 241 14.09 -4.91 0.29
C LEU A 241 14.67 -3.55 0.72
N PHE A 242 15.52 -3.53 1.75
CA PHE A 242 16.15 -2.31 2.26
C PHE A 242 17.04 -1.65 1.21
N PHE A 243 17.90 -2.42 0.53
CA PHE A 243 18.74 -1.89 -0.54
C PHE A 243 17.93 -1.38 -1.73
N THR A 244 16.86 -2.09 -2.11
CA THR A 244 15.94 -1.64 -3.17
C THR A 244 15.30 -0.30 -2.80
N SER A 245 14.87 -0.15 -1.55
CA SER A 245 14.27 1.08 -1.05
C SER A 245 15.26 2.24 -0.99
N ILE A 246 16.48 1.99 -0.55
CA ILE A 246 17.56 3.00 -0.54
C ILE A 246 17.90 3.43 -1.97
N PHE A 247 18.00 2.49 -2.90
CA PHE A 247 18.27 2.80 -4.30
C PHE A 247 17.19 3.71 -4.88
N GLY A 248 15.90 3.41 -4.64
CA GLY A 248 14.80 4.26 -5.06
C GLY A 248 14.86 5.66 -4.47
N LEU A 249 15.16 5.74 -3.17
CA LEU A 249 15.27 7.01 -2.46
C LEU A 249 16.43 7.86 -2.98
N ILE A 250 17.64 7.30 -3.03
CA ILE A 250 18.84 8.00 -3.53
C ILE A 250 18.64 8.38 -5.00
N GLY A 251 18.13 7.48 -5.82
CA GLY A 251 17.84 7.74 -7.22
C GLY A 251 16.91 8.93 -7.42
N THR A 252 15.84 9.02 -6.60
CA THR A 252 14.91 10.16 -6.63
C THR A 252 15.62 11.46 -6.26
N PHE A 253 16.42 11.46 -5.18
CA PHE A 253 17.17 12.66 -4.77
C PHE A 253 18.16 13.11 -5.83
N VAL A 254 18.94 12.17 -6.39
CA VAL A 254 19.92 12.47 -7.45
C VAL A 254 19.21 13.04 -8.68
N TRP A 255 18.11 12.42 -9.11
CA TRP A 255 17.33 12.90 -10.24
C TRP A 255 16.84 14.34 -10.04
N TRP A 256 16.24 14.66 -8.92
CA TRP A 256 15.73 16.00 -8.63
C TRP A 256 16.82 17.07 -8.46
N CYS A 257 17.98 16.68 -7.90
CA CYS A 257 19.06 17.61 -7.66
C CYS A 257 19.91 17.91 -8.91
N TYR A 258 20.14 16.90 -9.76
CA TYR A 258 21.14 16.98 -10.82
C TYR A 258 20.58 16.85 -12.24
N ALA A 259 19.41 16.23 -12.45
CA ALA A 259 18.86 16.12 -13.79
C ALA A 259 18.31 17.45 -14.31
N ASP A 260 18.51 17.70 -15.60
CA ASP A 260 17.93 18.86 -16.28
C ASP A 260 16.41 18.66 -16.42
N GLN A 261 15.67 19.60 -15.86
CA GLN A 261 14.20 19.58 -15.80
C GLN A 261 13.61 20.47 -16.91
N TYR A 262 13.94 20.13 -18.18
CA TYR A 262 13.42 20.83 -19.37
C TYR A 262 12.01 20.40 -19.74
#